data_6aaf0f7a88907d9031e416ba17c62288
#
_entry.id   6aaf0f7a88907d9031e416ba17c62288
#
_cell.length_a   1.000
_cell.length_b   1.000
_cell.length_c   1.000
_cell.angle_alpha   90.00
_cell.angle_beta   90.00
_cell.angle_gamma   90.00
#
_symmetry.space_group_name_H-M   'P 1'
#
loop_
_entity.id
_entity.type
_entity.pdbx_description
1 polymer ?
#
loop_
_entity_poly.entity_id
_entity_poly.type
_entity_poly.pdbx_seq_one_letter_code
_entity_poly.pdbx_strand_id
1 'polypeptide(L)'
;MGRKNYWFFVVIIFAILGTFICTNIPFQLGLDLRGGSQLTLEIQPTQEITKITTNEIEGVKAVLDKRVNGLGVSDSQLQTIGTNQLLLELPGEQDPSGAAKVIGETALLEFRIQKNGTEAQLRDLQSQRNNIESIIKLLEENNNSAQLIKEININNEINKLFEKYKIQSDKILEVVDFNLLKNKISNEIAGLFEPTALTGQYLTNAGRRQDQNTNKWEVTLTFNNKGGELFADLTKSIAGSSRLIGI
;
A
#
# COMPACT_ATOMS: atom_id res chain seq x y z
N MET A 1 -4.30 -27.18 61.78
CA MET A 1 -3.82 -26.05 61.01
C MET A 1 -4.81 -24.90 61.16
N GLY A 2 -4.39 -23.80 61.78
CA GLY A 2 -5.32 -22.77 62.23
C GLY A 2 -5.87 -21.90 61.10
N ARG A 3 -7.13 -21.54 61.23
CA ARG A 3 -7.90 -20.64 60.37
C ARG A 3 -7.16 -19.33 59.92
N LYS A 4 -6.11 -18.93 60.68
CA LYS A 4 -5.25 -17.78 60.39
C LYS A 4 -4.29 -18.01 59.20
N ASN A 5 -3.84 -19.27 58.98
CA ASN A 5 -2.89 -19.56 57.89
C ASN A 5 -3.58 -19.65 56.50
N TYR A 6 -4.88 -19.94 56.49
CA TYR A 6 -5.65 -19.99 55.25
C TYR A 6 -5.70 -18.61 54.54
N TRP A 7 -5.89 -17.52 55.32
CA TRP A 7 -5.89 -16.16 54.79
C TRP A 7 -4.54 -15.74 54.19
N PHE A 8 -3.45 -16.22 54.76
CA PHE A 8 -2.11 -15.99 54.21
C PHE A 8 -1.91 -16.64 52.84
N PHE A 9 -2.37 -17.86 52.65
CA PHE A 9 -2.32 -18.54 51.36
C PHE A 9 -3.23 -17.88 50.32
N VAL A 10 -4.39 -17.40 50.73
CA VAL A 10 -5.29 -16.64 49.82
C VAL A 10 -4.64 -15.37 49.32
N VAL A 11 -3.96 -14.59 50.19
CA VAL A 11 -3.25 -13.38 49.81
C VAL A 11 -2.10 -13.70 48.82
N ILE A 12 -1.34 -14.77 49.09
CA ILE A 12 -0.26 -15.19 48.17
C ILE A 12 -0.81 -15.57 46.80
N ILE A 13 -1.92 -16.30 46.73
CA ILE A 13 -2.56 -16.69 45.46
C ILE A 13 -2.99 -15.41 44.71
N PHE A 14 -3.61 -14.46 45.38
CA PHE A 14 -4.00 -13.21 44.74
C PHE A 14 -2.79 -12.37 44.31
N ALA A 15 -1.70 -12.36 45.04
CA ALA A 15 -0.47 -11.68 44.64
C ALA A 15 0.16 -12.32 43.40
N ILE A 16 0.22 -13.66 43.35
CA ILE A 16 0.73 -14.40 42.19
C ILE A 16 -0.18 -14.17 40.97
N LEU A 17 -1.51 -14.24 41.15
CA LEU A 17 -2.48 -13.99 40.08
C LEU A 17 -2.39 -12.56 39.56
N GLY A 18 -2.28 -11.59 40.44
CA GLY A 18 -2.09 -10.17 40.09
C GLY A 18 -0.80 -9.94 39.31
N THR A 19 0.31 -10.52 39.76
CA THR A 19 1.60 -10.44 39.05
C THR A 19 1.50 -11.10 37.67
N PHE A 20 0.87 -12.27 37.58
CA PHE A 20 0.66 -12.97 36.32
C PHE A 20 -0.18 -12.15 35.32
N ILE A 21 -1.24 -11.49 35.79
CA ILE A 21 -2.08 -10.62 34.97
C ILE A 21 -1.26 -9.41 34.48
N CYS A 22 -0.53 -8.75 35.38
CA CYS A 22 0.29 -7.57 35.03
C CYS A 22 1.41 -7.87 34.05
N THR A 23 1.98 -9.09 34.05
CA THR A 23 3.06 -9.46 33.14
C THR A 23 2.56 -9.95 31.77
N ASN A 24 1.33 -10.49 31.70
CA ASN A 24 0.80 -11.04 30.46
C ASN A 24 -0.16 -10.10 29.70
N ILE A 25 -0.68 -9.07 30.37
CA ILE A 25 -1.53 -8.07 29.71
C ILE A 25 -0.67 -6.83 29.48
N PRO A 26 -0.27 -6.54 28.22
CA PRO A 26 0.48 -5.32 27.92
C PRO A 26 -0.41 -4.12 28.20
N PHE A 27 0.07 -3.21 29.04
CA PHE A 27 -0.61 -1.94 29.26
C PHE A 27 -0.55 -1.09 27.99
N GLN A 28 -1.69 -0.65 27.51
CA GLN A 28 -1.77 0.31 26.43
C GLN A 28 -1.38 1.69 26.95
N LEU A 29 -0.17 2.08 26.65
CA LEU A 29 0.36 3.40 27.01
C LEU A 29 -0.02 4.38 25.89
N GLY A 30 -0.62 5.49 26.26
CA GLY A 30 -0.93 6.58 25.33
C GLY A 30 0.33 7.21 24.72
N LEU A 31 0.10 8.08 23.72
CA LEU A 31 1.14 8.78 22.95
C LEU A 31 2.16 9.50 23.86
N ASP A 32 1.72 10.06 24.98
CA ASP A 32 2.54 10.82 25.93
C ASP A 32 3.62 9.98 26.63
N LEU A 33 3.36 8.67 26.81
CA LEU A 33 4.27 7.76 27.52
C LEU A 33 5.07 6.87 26.56
N ARG A 34 4.49 6.53 25.41
CA ARG A 34 5.12 5.64 24.42
C ARG A 34 5.90 6.43 23.36
N GLY A 35 5.62 7.73 23.24
CA GLY A 35 6.02 8.56 22.12
C GLY A 35 5.27 8.16 20.85
N GLY A 36 5.44 8.91 19.79
CA GLY A 36 4.79 8.62 18.51
C GLY A 36 4.48 9.88 17.74
N SER A 37 3.65 9.74 16.70
CA SER A 37 3.27 10.82 15.80
C SER A 37 1.79 11.15 15.94
N GLN A 38 1.47 12.44 15.86
CA GLN A 38 0.10 12.94 15.81
C GLN A 38 -0.09 13.72 14.51
N LEU A 39 -1.08 13.33 13.73
CA LEU A 39 -1.39 13.94 12.44
C LEU A 39 -2.79 14.52 12.46
N THR A 40 -2.92 15.78 12.06
CA THR A 40 -4.23 16.40 11.80
C THR A 40 -4.49 16.38 10.30
N LEU A 41 -5.57 15.72 9.89
CA LEU A 41 -5.99 15.57 8.52
C LEU A 41 -7.22 16.43 8.28
N GLU A 42 -7.22 17.23 7.22
CA GLU A 42 -8.37 18.02 6.80
C GLU A 42 -9.04 17.36 5.60
N ILE A 43 -10.35 17.10 5.73
CA ILE A 43 -11.17 16.59 4.64
C ILE A 43 -11.59 17.79 3.78
N GLN A 44 -11.15 17.80 2.52
CA GLN A 44 -11.50 18.84 1.58
C GLN A 44 -12.68 18.42 0.71
N PRO A 45 -13.64 19.32 0.45
CA PRO A 45 -14.72 19.05 -0.49
C PRO A 45 -14.16 18.87 -1.90
N THR A 46 -14.82 18.03 -2.69
CA THR A 46 -14.52 17.79 -4.10
C THR A 46 -15.62 18.40 -4.98
N GLN A 47 -15.45 18.36 -6.31
CA GLN A 47 -16.48 18.83 -7.25
C GLN A 47 -17.80 18.02 -7.12
N GLU A 48 -17.70 16.76 -6.69
CA GLU A 48 -18.86 15.86 -6.53
C GLU A 48 -19.47 15.94 -5.13
N ILE A 49 -18.64 16.14 -4.10
CA ILE A 49 -19.03 16.25 -2.69
C ILE A 49 -18.72 17.66 -2.21
N THR A 50 -19.67 18.56 -2.42
CA THR A 50 -19.53 19.99 -2.08
C THR A 50 -19.73 20.28 -0.58
N LYS A 51 -20.37 19.38 0.15
CA LYS A 51 -20.56 19.49 1.61
C LYS A 51 -20.11 18.19 2.27
N ILE A 52 -19.26 18.34 3.26
CA ILE A 52 -18.81 17.23 4.10
C ILE A 52 -19.85 17.01 5.18
N THR A 53 -20.53 15.86 5.16
CA THR A 53 -21.49 15.44 6.18
C THR A 53 -20.83 14.41 7.11
N THR A 54 -21.53 14.04 8.18
CA THR A 54 -21.06 13.01 9.11
C THR A 54 -20.81 11.67 8.42
N ASN A 55 -21.61 11.33 7.39
CA ASN A 55 -21.45 10.08 6.66
C ASN A 55 -20.16 10.04 5.85
N GLU A 56 -19.77 11.16 5.21
CA GLU A 56 -18.50 11.26 4.50
C GLU A 56 -17.32 11.18 5.48
N ILE A 57 -17.42 11.82 6.65
CA ILE A 57 -16.40 11.74 7.70
C ILE A 57 -16.22 10.29 8.18
N GLU A 58 -17.31 9.59 8.44
CA GLU A 58 -17.26 8.17 8.85
C GLU A 58 -16.70 7.28 7.74
N GLY A 59 -17.04 7.55 6.49
CA GLY A 59 -16.49 6.86 5.33
C GLY A 59 -14.97 7.06 5.23
N VAL A 60 -14.48 8.28 5.34
CA VAL A 60 -13.04 8.61 5.35
C VAL A 60 -12.36 7.95 6.54
N LYS A 61 -12.96 8.04 7.73
CA LYS A 61 -12.46 7.40 8.94
C LYS A 61 -12.26 5.89 8.77
N ALA A 62 -13.25 5.19 8.20
CA ALA A 62 -13.18 3.76 7.95
C ALA A 62 -12.06 3.38 6.94
N VAL A 63 -11.80 4.23 5.94
CA VAL A 63 -10.70 4.04 4.99
C VAL A 63 -9.35 4.25 5.66
N LEU A 64 -9.21 5.32 6.43
CA LEU A 64 -7.98 5.65 7.15
C LEU A 64 -7.62 4.57 8.17
N ASP A 65 -8.60 4.08 8.93
CA ASP A 65 -8.43 3.00 9.90
C ASP A 65 -7.85 1.72 9.24
N LYS A 66 -8.38 1.33 8.09
CA LYS A 66 -7.84 0.20 7.32
C LYS A 66 -6.40 0.44 6.84
N ARG A 67 -6.05 1.66 6.44
CA ARG A 67 -4.69 1.99 5.98
C ARG A 67 -3.70 1.95 7.13
N VAL A 68 -4.06 2.55 8.26
CA VAL A 68 -3.23 2.58 9.48
C VAL A 68 -3.00 1.18 10.01
N ASN A 69 -4.05 0.34 10.06
CA ASN A 69 -3.92 -1.07 10.42
C ASN A 69 -3.02 -1.84 9.43
N GLY A 70 -3.04 -1.47 8.14
CA GLY A 70 -2.14 -2.02 7.11
C GLY A 70 -0.67 -1.66 7.31
N LEU A 71 -0.36 -0.56 8.00
CA LEU A 71 1.00 -0.16 8.39
C LEU A 71 1.54 -0.96 9.57
N GLY A 72 0.72 -1.78 10.22
CA GLY A 72 1.11 -2.55 11.40
C GLY A 72 1.25 -1.72 12.67
N VAL A 73 0.77 -0.48 12.68
CA VAL A 73 0.74 0.37 13.88
C VAL A 73 -0.41 -0.10 14.77
N SER A 74 -0.06 -0.74 15.87
CA SER A 74 -1.03 -1.15 16.88
C SER A 74 -1.48 0.07 17.70
N ASP A 75 -2.75 0.06 18.11
CA ASP A 75 -3.31 1.04 19.05
C ASP A 75 -3.46 2.47 18.50
N SER A 76 -3.53 2.63 17.17
CA SER A 76 -3.85 3.92 16.56
C SER A 76 -5.24 4.42 16.98
N GLN A 77 -5.36 5.73 17.22
CA GLN A 77 -6.64 6.37 17.54
C GLN A 77 -6.99 7.41 16.48
N LEU A 78 -8.21 7.35 15.99
CA LEU A 78 -8.73 8.27 14.99
C LEU A 78 -9.98 8.99 15.53
N GLN A 79 -9.84 10.29 15.80
CA GLN A 79 -10.88 11.13 16.37
C GLN A 79 -11.31 12.22 15.40
N THR A 80 -12.60 12.55 15.40
CA THR A 80 -13.11 13.68 14.61
C THR A 80 -12.96 14.97 15.41
N ILE A 81 -12.40 16.01 14.79
CA ILE A 81 -12.31 17.36 15.34
C ILE A 81 -13.12 18.32 14.47
N GLY A 82 -14.07 19.01 15.09
CA GLY A 82 -14.91 19.96 14.37
C GLY A 82 -15.77 19.27 13.30
N THR A 83 -15.88 19.90 12.12
CA THR A 83 -16.79 19.49 11.05
C THR A 83 -16.11 18.80 9.86
N ASN A 84 -14.78 18.90 9.74
CA ASN A 84 -14.06 18.40 8.57
C ASN A 84 -12.61 17.96 8.89
N GLN A 85 -12.24 17.81 10.16
CA GLN A 85 -10.90 17.41 10.53
C GLN A 85 -10.91 16.08 11.29
N LEU A 86 -9.85 15.30 11.07
CA LEU A 86 -9.58 14.06 11.77
C LEU A 86 -8.20 14.16 12.44
N LEU A 87 -8.15 13.81 13.72
CA LEU A 87 -6.92 13.66 14.47
C LEU A 87 -6.56 12.17 14.48
N LEU A 88 -5.39 11.88 13.98
CA LEU A 88 -4.83 10.54 13.98
C LEU A 88 -3.62 10.49 14.92
N GLU A 89 -3.68 9.62 15.91
CA GLU A 89 -2.60 9.32 16.82
C GLU A 89 -1.98 7.97 16.49
N LEU A 90 -0.65 7.96 16.34
CA LEU A 90 0.15 6.80 15.95
C LEU A 90 1.19 6.52 17.04
N PRO A 91 0.84 5.80 18.10
CA PRO A 91 1.79 5.50 19.17
C PRO A 91 2.94 4.63 18.66
N GLY A 92 4.18 5.01 18.98
CA GLY A 92 5.38 4.29 18.60
C GLY A 92 5.89 4.57 17.19
N GLU A 93 5.15 5.32 16.34
CA GLU A 93 5.61 5.71 15.01
C GLU A 93 6.55 6.92 15.10
N GLN A 94 7.78 6.74 14.63
CA GLN A 94 8.83 7.77 14.69
C GLN A 94 9.02 8.55 13.38
N ASP A 95 8.39 8.09 12.26
CA ASP A 95 8.40 8.78 10.98
C ASP A 95 7.02 9.35 10.63
N PRO A 96 6.68 10.56 11.13
CA PRO A 96 5.41 11.21 10.80
C PRO A 96 5.28 11.54 9.31
N SER A 97 6.40 11.75 8.61
CA SER A 97 6.38 12.09 7.19
C SER A 97 6.04 10.88 6.33
N GLY A 98 6.63 9.72 6.63
CA GLY A 98 6.29 8.46 5.98
C GLY A 98 4.85 8.04 6.23
N ALA A 99 4.40 8.16 7.49
CA ALA A 99 3.01 7.89 7.84
C ALA A 99 2.04 8.83 7.12
N ALA A 100 2.31 10.14 7.09
CA ALA A 100 1.50 11.13 6.39
C ALA A 100 1.42 10.85 4.88
N LYS A 101 2.52 10.41 4.28
CA LYS A 101 2.56 10.05 2.85
C LYS A 101 1.64 8.86 2.55
N VAL A 102 1.74 7.78 3.31
CA VAL A 102 0.89 6.58 3.11
C VAL A 102 -0.59 6.87 3.37
N ILE A 103 -0.88 7.71 4.36
CA ILE A 103 -2.25 8.06 4.76
C ILE A 103 -2.84 9.09 3.80
N GLY A 104 -2.05 10.09 3.39
CA GLY A 104 -2.48 11.21 2.57
C GLY A 104 -2.56 10.91 1.07
N GLU A 105 -1.93 9.85 0.58
CA GLU A 105 -2.07 9.44 -0.80
C GLU A 105 -3.49 8.90 -1.04
N THR A 106 -4.39 9.78 -1.46
CA THR A 106 -5.69 9.39 -2.02
C THR A 106 -5.44 8.80 -3.40
N ALA A 107 -5.07 7.53 -3.46
CA ALA A 107 -5.05 6.81 -4.72
C ALA A 107 -6.49 6.72 -5.23
N LEU A 108 -6.83 7.56 -6.19
CA LEU A 108 -8.03 7.39 -6.99
C LEU A 108 -7.86 6.10 -7.78
N LEU A 109 -8.70 5.11 -7.51
CA LEU A 109 -8.72 3.91 -8.30
C LEU A 109 -9.30 4.26 -9.67
N GLU A 110 -8.45 4.28 -10.67
CA GLU A 110 -8.81 4.53 -12.07
C GLU A 110 -8.65 3.27 -12.88
N PHE A 111 -9.65 2.98 -13.71
CA PHE A 111 -9.51 1.96 -14.74
C PHE A 111 -9.03 2.62 -16.01
N ARG A 112 -7.94 2.13 -16.54
CA ARG A 112 -7.30 2.66 -17.73
C ARG A 112 -7.29 1.62 -18.84
N ILE A 113 -7.49 2.06 -20.07
CA ILE A 113 -7.46 1.19 -21.23
C ILE A 113 -6.14 1.37 -21.99
N GLN A 114 -5.55 0.28 -22.42
CA GLN A 114 -4.34 0.33 -23.25
C GLN A 114 -4.64 0.99 -24.59
N LYS A 115 -3.78 1.90 -25.01
CA LYS A 115 -3.85 2.57 -26.32
C LYS A 115 -3.67 1.58 -27.44
N ASN A 116 -4.37 1.80 -28.55
CA ASN A 116 -4.26 0.95 -29.74
C ASN A 116 -2.84 0.95 -30.32
N GLY A 117 -2.37 -0.22 -30.77
CA GLY A 117 -1.08 -0.36 -31.44
C GLY A 117 0.13 -0.33 -30.50
N THR A 118 -0.10 -0.35 -29.18
CA THR A 118 0.99 -0.32 -28.18
C THR A 118 1.29 -1.70 -27.58
N GLU A 119 0.68 -2.76 -28.10
CA GLU A 119 0.76 -4.12 -27.52
C GLU A 119 2.19 -4.67 -27.52
N ALA A 120 2.92 -4.43 -28.63
CA ALA A 120 4.32 -4.86 -28.74
C ALA A 120 5.23 -4.05 -27.79
N GLN A 121 5.03 -2.74 -27.73
CA GLN A 121 5.78 -1.84 -26.85
C GLN A 121 5.53 -2.18 -25.36
N LEU A 122 4.27 -2.48 -25.00
CA LEU A 122 3.93 -2.87 -23.63
C LEU A 122 4.64 -4.18 -23.24
N ARG A 123 4.64 -5.19 -24.11
CA ARG A 123 5.34 -6.46 -23.84
C ARG A 123 6.84 -6.27 -23.65
N ASP A 124 7.46 -5.43 -24.49
CA ASP A 124 8.88 -5.14 -24.38
C ASP A 124 9.22 -4.43 -23.06
N LEU A 125 8.49 -3.36 -22.71
CA LEU A 125 8.66 -2.62 -21.46
C LEU A 125 8.39 -3.49 -20.22
N GLN A 126 7.40 -4.37 -20.25
CA GLN A 126 7.13 -5.32 -19.18
C GLN A 126 8.28 -6.32 -19.02
N SER A 127 8.84 -6.82 -20.13
CA SER A 127 10.01 -7.69 -20.08
C SER A 127 11.22 -6.99 -19.47
N GLN A 128 11.51 -5.76 -19.91
CA GLN A 128 12.58 -4.94 -19.35
C GLN A 128 12.38 -4.70 -17.84
N ARG A 129 11.18 -4.31 -17.42
CA ARG A 129 10.85 -4.09 -16.00
C ARG A 129 11.06 -5.35 -15.17
N ASN A 130 10.56 -6.50 -15.63
CA ASN A 130 10.70 -7.77 -14.92
C ASN A 130 12.16 -8.21 -14.80
N ASN A 131 12.97 -7.96 -15.82
CA ASN A 131 14.42 -8.22 -15.78
C ASN A 131 15.10 -7.35 -14.70
N ILE A 132 14.81 -6.04 -14.68
CA ILE A 132 15.34 -5.13 -13.67
C ILE A 132 14.88 -5.54 -12.25
N GLU A 133 13.63 -5.94 -12.09
CA GLU A 133 13.09 -6.38 -10.79
C GLU A 133 13.79 -7.65 -10.29
N SER A 134 14.09 -8.59 -11.18
CA SER A 134 14.88 -9.78 -10.85
C SER A 134 16.30 -9.42 -10.41
N ILE A 135 16.92 -8.44 -11.06
CA ILE A 135 18.26 -7.93 -10.68
C ILE A 135 18.22 -7.29 -9.30
N ILE A 136 17.23 -6.41 -9.04
CA ILE A 136 17.06 -5.78 -7.73
C ILE A 136 16.97 -6.84 -6.64
N LYS A 137 16.12 -7.85 -6.84
CA LYS A 137 15.94 -8.94 -5.88
C LYS A 137 17.26 -9.70 -5.62
N LEU A 138 18.03 -10.02 -6.66
CA LEU A 138 19.33 -10.67 -6.51
C LEU A 138 20.35 -9.80 -5.76
N LEU A 139 20.32 -8.47 -5.95
CA LEU A 139 21.18 -7.53 -5.26
C LEU A 139 20.80 -7.37 -3.78
N GLU A 140 19.52 -7.44 -3.45
CA GLU A 140 19.01 -7.35 -2.08
C GLU A 140 19.29 -8.65 -1.28
N GLU A 141 19.22 -9.81 -1.93
CA GLU A 141 19.46 -11.11 -1.29
C GLU A 141 20.95 -11.44 -1.10
N ASN A 142 21.86 -10.79 -1.84
CA ASN A 142 23.28 -11.08 -1.81
C ASN A 142 24.11 -10.05 -1.04
N ASN A 143 24.80 -10.49 0.01
CA ASN A 143 25.75 -9.67 0.76
C ASN A 143 26.97 -9.21 -0.07
N ASN A 144 27.16 -9.71 -1.30
CA ASN A 144 28.28 -9.42 -2.20
C ASN A 144 27.82 -8.70 -3.48
N SER A 145 26.94 -7.71 -3.31
CA SER A 145 26.34 -6.93 -4.38
C SER A 145 27.37 -6.31 -5.36
N ALA A 146 28.54 -5.90 -4.86
CA ALA A 146 29.57 -5.27 -5.69
C ALA A 146 30.17 -6.20 -6.78
N GLN A 147 30.24 -7.51 -6.54
CA GLN A 147 30.74 -8.47 -7.52
C GLN A 147 29.67 -8.81 -8.56
N LEU A 148 28.41 -8.93 -8.10
CA LEU A 148 27.25 -9.15 -8.97
C LEU A 148 27.02 -7.95 -9.90
N ILE A 149 27.17 -6.73 -9.39
CA ILE A 149 27.07 -5.49 -10.18
C ILE A 149 28.14 -5.42 -11.27
N LYS A 150 29.36 -5.90 -11.02
CA LYS A 150 30.41 -6.00 -12.06
C LYS A 150 30.01 -6.97 -13.19
N GLU A 151 29.39 -8.08 -12.86
CA GLU A 151 28.89 -9.05 -13.86
C GLU A 151 27.67 -8.46 -14.64
N ILE A 152 26.79 -7.73 -13.98
CA ILE A 152 25.66 -7.04 -14.60
C ILE A 152 26.12 -5.89 -15.50
N ASN A 153 27.15 -5.13 -15.11
CA ASN A 153 27.74 -4.06 -15.92
C ASN A 153 28.34 -4.53 -17.26
N ILE A 154 28.62 -5.82 -17.40
CA ILE A 154 29.07 -6.43 -18.67
C ILE A 154 27.87 -6.60 -19.63
N ASN A 155 26.62 -6.55 -19.12
CA ASN A 155 25.44 -6.72 -19.95
C ASN A 155 25.11 -5.43 -20.72
N ASN A 156 25.46 -5.40 -22.01
CA ASN A 156 25.23 -4.27 -22.91
C ASN A 156 23.76 -3.81 -22.99
N GLU A 157 22.79 -4.68 -22.72
CA GLU A 157 21.37 -4.32 -22.75
C GLU A 157 20.99 -3.40 -21.58
N ILE A 158 21.50 -3.70 -20.40
CA ILE A 158 21.24 -2.89 -19.20
C ILE A 158 21.87 -1.50 -19.34
N ASN A 159 23.12 -1.44 -19.82
CA ASN A 159 23.80 -0.17 -20.07
C ASN A 159 23.02 0.69 -21.09
N LYS A 160 22.48 0.11 -22.15
CA LYS A 160 21.62 0.82 -23.11
C LYS A 160 20.34 1.37 -22.47
N LEU A 161 19.77 0.65 -21.48
CA LEU A 161 18.61 1.15 -20.75
C LEU A 161 18.97 2.35 -19.87
N PHE A 162 20.13 2.30 -19.17
CA PHE A 162 20.61 3.45 -18.39
C PHE A 162 20.84 4.68 -19.28
N GLU A 163 21.44 4.49 -20.45
CA GLU A 163 21.64 5.56 -21.44
C GLU A 163 20.30 6.09 -21.97
N LYS A 164 19.38 5.19 -22.39
CA LYS A 164 18.04 5.56 -22.88
C LYS A 164 17.30 6.46 -21.87
N TYR A 165 17.36 6.13 -20.59
CA TYR A 165 16.68 6.86 -19.54
C TYR A 165 17.51 7.98 -18.92
N LYS A 166 18.71 8.26 -19.44
CA LYS A 166 19.63 9.31 -18.96
C LYS A 166 19.89 9.24 -17.46
N ILE A 167 20.11 8.03 -16.98
CA ILE A 167 20.53 7.79 -15.60
C ILE A 167 22.05 7.82 -15.60
N GLN A 168 22.63 8.90 -15.10
CA GLN A 168 24.09 9.01 -14.98
C GLN A 168 24.55 8.15 -13.80
N SER A 169 25.44 7.23 -14.08
CA SER A 169 26.15 6.44 -13.07
C SER A 169 27.63 6.71 -13.25
N ASP A 170 28.12 7.75 -12.58
CA ASP A 170 29.56 8.04 -12.49
C ASP A 170 30.29 7.14 -11.49
N LYS A 171 29.57 6.24 -10.85
CA LYS A 171 30.01 5.33 -9.79
C LYS A 171 29.53 3.90 -10.06
N ILE A 172 29.96 2.98 -9.21
CA ILE A 172 29.43 1.63 -9.16
C ILE A 172 27.90 1.71 -9.02
N LEU A 173 27.15 1.09 -9.96
CA LEU A 173 25.69 1.04 -9.93
C LEU A 173 25.20 0.49 -8.57
N GLU A 174 24.23 1.15 -7.97
CA GLU A 174 23.63 0.75 -6.71
C GLU A 174 22.18 0.30 -6.92
N VAL A 175 21.60 -0.38 -5.94
CA VAL A 175 20.18 -0.80 -5.95
C VAL A 175 19.24 0.39 -6.22
N VAL A 176 19.63 1.59 -5.75
CA VAL A 176 18.89 2.85 -5.97
C VAL A 176 18.78 3.17 -7.46
N ASP A 177 19.84 2.97 -8.25
CA ASP A 177 19.86 3.25 -9.69
C ASP A 177 18.91 2.30 -10.45
N PHE A 178 18.91 1.02 -10.08
CA PHE A 178 17.98 0.04 -10.64
C PHE A 178 16.52 0.34 -10.28
N ASN A 179 16.26 0.79 -9.06
CA ASN A 179 14.93 1.23 -8.66
C ASN A 179 14.48 2.49 -9.43
N LEU A 180 15.38 3.43 -9.66
CA LEU A 180 15.10 4.60 -10.50
C LEU A 180 14.77 4.18 -11.94
N LEU A 181 15.55 3.25 -12.51
CA LEU A 181 15.29 2.70 -13.85
C LEU A 181 13.94 1.99 -13.92
N LYS A 182 13.63 1.13 -12.95
CA LYS A 182 12.32 0.46 -12.84
C LYS A 182 11.18 1.47 -12.81
N ASN A 183 11.31 2.54 -12.04
CA ASN A 183 10.29 3.59 -11.93
C ASN A 183 10.09 4.34 -13.26
N LYS A 184 11.17 4.66 -13.98
CA LYS A 184 11.08 5.31 -15.30
C LYS A 184 10.39 4.40 -16.33
N ILE A 185 10.74 3.11 -16.36
CA ILE A 185 10.05 2.13 -17.22
C ILE A 185 8.57 2.01 -16.83
N SER A 186 8.26 1.98 -15.54
CA SER A 186 6.88 1.90 -15.06
C SER A 186 6.06 3.13 -15.46
N ASN A 187 6.66 4.32 -15.45
CA ASN A 187 6.02 5.55 -15.92
C ASN A 187 5.79 5.54 -17.45
N GLU A 188 6.72 4.98 -18.22
CA GLU A 188 6.53 4.79 -19.68
C GLU A 188 5.40 3.80 -19.94
N ILE A 189 5.32 2.69 -19.18
CA ILE A 189 4.20 1.75 -19.24
C ILE A 189 2.88 2.45 -18.92
N ALA A 190 2.82 3.25 -17.85
CA ALA A 190 1.61 3.98 -17.48
C ALA A 190 1.16 4.96 -18.58
N GLY A 191 2.11 5.55 -19.32
CA GLY A 191 1.85 6.40 -20.48
C GLY A 191 1.20 5.70 -21.67
N LEU A 192 1.27 4.36 -21.72
CA LEU A 192 0.59 3.56 -22.78
C LEU A 192 -0.90 3.34 -22.49
N PHE A 193 -1.38 3.79 -21.34
CA PHE A 193 -2.78 3.66 -20.95
C PHE A 193 -3.45 5.03 -20.89
N GLU A 194 -4.72 5.07 -21.23
CA GLU A 194 -5.58 6.24 -21.15
C GLU A 194 -6.68 6.03 -20.10
N PRO A 195 -7.08 7.08 -19.37
CA PRO A 195 -8.13 6.98 -18.35
C PRO A 195 -9.48 6.66 -19.00
N THR A 196 -10.34 6.00 -18.24
CA THR A 196 -11.71 5.69 -18.63
C THR A 196 -12.71 6.36 -17.69
N ALA A 197 -14.01 6.31 -18.04
CA ALA A 197 -15.07 6.79 -17.18
C ALA A 197 -15.29 5.90 -15.95
N LEU A 198 -14.73 4.68 -15.93
CA LEU A 198 -14.84 3.77 -14.79
C LEU A 198 -13.80 4.11 -13.75
N THR A 199 -14.25 4.47 -12.56
CA THR A 199 -13.41 4.83 -11.41
C THR A 199 -13.83 4.08 -10.16
N GLY A 200 -13.05 4.19 -9.09
CA GLY A 200 -13.34 3.55 -7.81
C GLY A 200 -14.67 3.97 -7.17
N GLN A 201 -15.24 5.10 -7.54
CA GLN A 201 -16.55 5.55 -7.05
C GLN A 201 -17.71 4.58 -7.37
N TYR A 202 -17.55 3.77 -8.42
CA TYR A 202 -18.54 2.78 -8.81
C TYR A 202 -18.35 1.43 -8.12
N LEU A 203 -17.30 1.25 -7.30
CA LEU A 203 -17.08 0.05 -6.51
C LEU A 203 -17.98 0.04 -5.28
N THR A 204 -18.67 -1.06 -5.07
CA THR A 204 -19.43 -1.33 -3.85
C THR A 204 -18.66 -2.22 -2.88
N ASN A 205 -17.77 -3.07 -3.40
CA ASN A 205 -16.94 -3.93 -2.59
C ASN A 205 -15.65 -4.31 -3.33
N ALA A 206 -14.59 -4.52 -2.57
CA ALA A 206 -13.33 -5.09 -3.05
C ALA A 206 -12.86 -6.15 -2.05
N GLY A 207 -12.40 -7.28 -2.55
CA GLY A 207 -11.99 -8.40 -1.71
C GLY A 207 -10.88 -9.20 -2.37
N ARG A 208 -10.46 -10.25 -1.68
CA ARG A 208 -9.52 -11.25 -2.19
C ARG A 208 -10.16 -12.62 -2.14
N ARG A 209 -9.90 -13.42 -3.15
CA ARG A 209 -10.32 -14.82 -3.24
C ARG A 209 -9.13 -15.66 -3.65
N GLN A 210 -8.99 -16.84 -3.09
CA GLN A 210 -8.03 -17.82 -3.57
C GLN A 210 -8.70 -18.71 -4.61
N ASP A 211 -8.12 -18.77 -5.82
CA ASP A 211 -8.55 -19.71 -6.84
C ASP A 211 -8.20 -21.14 -6.41
N GLN A 212 -9.20 -21.98 -6.33
CA GLN A 212 -9.05 -23.37 -5.85
C GLN A 212 -8.28 -24.28 -6.83
N ASN A 213 -8.21 -23.90 -8.10
CA ASN A 213 -7.52 -24.70 -9.13
C ASN A 213 -6.04 -24.34 -9.25
N THR A 214 -5.72 -23.05 -9.17
CA THR A 214 -4.36 -22.53 -9.36
C THR A 214 -3.66 -22.21 -8.04
N ASN A 215 -4.38 -22.21 -6.93
CA ASN A 215 -3.93 -21.81 -5.58
C ASN A 215 -3.40 -20.36 -5.52
N LYS A 216 -3.73 -19.55 -6.54
CA LYS A 216 -3.32 -18.13 -6.63
C LYS A 216 -4.37 -17.22 -5.99
N TRP A 217 -3.89 -16.13 -5.45
CA TRP A 217 -4.76 -15.08 -4.94
C TRP A 217 -5.26 -14.19 -6.08
N GLU A 218 -6.56 -13.95 -6.09
CA GLU A 218 -7.26 -13.07 -7.02
C GLU A 218 -7.88 -11.90 -6.26
N VAL A 219 -7.87 -10.72 -6.87
CA VAL A 219 -8.64 -9.56 -6.39
C VAL A 219 -10.03 -9.62 -7.00
N THR A 220 -11.05 -9.52 -6.17
CA THR A 220 -12.45 -9.44 -6.60
C THR A 220 -12.96 -8.01 -6.43
N LEU A 221 -13.58 -7.48 -7.48
CA LEU A 221 -14.17 -6.15 -7.48
C LEU A 221 -15.66 -6.27 -7.78
N THR A 222 -16.48 -5.62 -6.96
CA THR A 222 -17.93 -5.58 -7.16
C THR A 222 -18.35 -4.15 -7.46
N PHE A 223 -19.04 -3.96 -8.55
CA PHE A 223 -19.53 -2.66 -9.00
C PHE A 223 -21.03 -2.47 -8.68
N ASN A 224 -21.46 -1.22 -8.56
CA ASN A 224 -22.87 -0.88 -8.66
C ASN A 224 -23.37 -1.04 -10.11
N ASN A 225 -24.65 -0.86 -10.35
CA ASN A 225 -25.26 -1.04 -11.68
C ASN A 225 -24.56 -0.21 -12.76
N LYS A 226 -24.28 1.07 -12.46
CA LYS A 226 -23.61 1.98 -13.40
C LYS A 226 -22.16 1.56 -13.70
N GLY A 227 -21.42 1.17 -12.67
CA GLY A 227 -20.06 0.64 -12.83
C GLY A 227 -20.03 -0.65 -13.63
N GLY A 228 -21.04 -1.53 -13.45
CA GLY A 228 -21.20 -2.75 -14.24
C GLY A 228 -21.42 -2.46 -15.73
N GLU A 229 -22.25 -1.47 -16.09
CA GLU A 229 -22.43 -1.02 -17.46
C GLU A 229 -21.13 -0.49 -18.06
N LEU A 230 -20.44 0.43 -17.35
CA LEU A 230 -19.18 1.01 -17.80
C LEU A 230 -18.10 -0.07 -17.99
N PHE A 231 -18.04 -1.05 -17.09
CA PHE A 231 -17.09 -2.17 -17.21
C PHE A 231 -17.43 -3.06 -18.41
N ALA A 232 -18.71 -3.31 -18.67
CA ALA A 232 -19.15 -4.08 -19.83
C ALA A 232 -18.80 -3.36 -21.15
N ASP A 233 -19.00 -2.06 -21.22
CA ASP A 233 -18.64 -1.26 -22.40
C ASP A 233 -17.12 -1.22 -22.60
N LEU A 234 -16.36 -1.06 -21.52
CA LEU A 234 -14.91 -1.08 -21.54
C LEU A 234 -14.37 -2.42 -22.06
N THR A 235 -14.87 -3.53 -21.53
CA THR A 235 -14.46 -4.88 -21.96
C THR A 235 -14.87 -5.19 -23.39
N LYS A 236 -16.05 -4.73 -23.83
CA LYS A 236 -16.48 -4.83 -25.23
C LYS A 236 -15.53 -4.10 -26.18
N SER A 237 -15.03 -2.91 -25.77
CA SER A 237 -14.18 -2.09 -26.63
C SER A 237 -12.83 -2.75 -26.95
N ILE A 238 -12.38 -3.69 -26.11
CA ILE A 238 -11.13 -4.44 -26.27
C ILE A 238 -11.37 -5.91 -26.69
N ALA A 239 -12.62 -6.35 -26.77
CA ALA A 239 -12.93 -7.72 -27.12
C ALA A 239 -12.35 -8.07 -28.50
N GLY A 240 -11.66 -9.22 -28.59
CA GLY A 240 -10.96 -9.65 -29.80
C GLY A 240 -9.63 -8.96 -30.09
N SER A 241 -9.18 -8.04 -29.25
CA SER A 241 -7.83 -7.44 -29.27
C SER A 241 -6.94 -8.02 -28.18
N SER A 242 -5.62 -7.79 -28.28
CA SER A 242 -4.66 -8.15 -27.22
C SER A 242 -4.45 -7.00 -26.23
N ARG A 243 -5.34 -6.02 -26.21
CA ARG A 243 -5.27 -4.85 -25.31
C ARG A 243 -5.63 -5.23 -23.88
N LEU A 244 -5.05 -4.55 -22.95
CA LEU A 244 -5.25 -4.75 -21.51
C LEU A 244 -6.02 -3.59 -20.87
N ILE A 245 -6.69 -3.92 -19.78
CA ILE A 245 -7.22 -2.93 -18.84
C ILE A 245 -6.21 -2.87 -17.66
N GLY A 246 -5.73 -1.67 -17.38
CA GLY A 246 -4.91 -1.37 -16.20
C GLY A 246 -5.76 -0.78 -15.09
N ILE A 247 -5.30 -0.96 -13.86
CA ILE A 247 -5.91 -0.40 -12.65
C ILE A 247 -4.81 0.31 -11.87
#